data_d730f3f496fa509d3d5feeec5c792d9c
#
_entry.id   d730f3f496fa509d3d5feeec5c792d9c
#
_cell.length_a   1.000
_cell.length_b   1.000
_cell.length_c   1.000
_cell.angle_alpha   90.00
_cell.angle_beta   90.00
_cell.angle_gamma   90.00
#
_symmetry.space_group_name_H-M   'P 1'
#
loop_
_entity.id
_entity.type
_entity.pdbx_description
1 polymer ?
#
loop_
_entity_poly.entity_id
_entity_poly.type
_entity_poly.pdbx_seq_one_letter_code
_entity_poly.pdbx_strand_id
1 'polypeptide(L)'
;MKRIDFENGTVTVNILGAAVPMLVAQILNLLYNVVDRIYIARIPGEGTAALGGVGLCFPLIVIITAFSNLFGSGGAPLFAIERGKQDQKKAANIMSTSFTMLCFSGLVLMLLGGLFAKPLLIIFGASQNAMRYAYPYLMIYLIGTLPSMIAVGMNPFINAQGYALMGMLSVAIGALANLLLDPLFIFTLGFGVRGAAIATVISQCLSAVCVLYFLIRRAELKLRILRKEEWKKSMVYARDIVSLGTAGFIMQLTNSLVTICCNNVLSVTGGDIYISVMTIISSVRQLVETPIHAITEGSSPILSYNYGARRPGRVKKSGVVMGVMVLAYTAVMWSLIIRMPGALISVFSTDEELIQDAIPALKQYFSAFIFMDLQYMGQTVFKSLNKKKEAIFFSLLRKVFIVVPLTYLMPYAFHMGTDGVFLAEPVSNLLGGSLCFITMLCVILPELNRMAKENLERRNSR
;
A
#
# COMPACT_ATOMS: atom_id res chain seq x y z
N MET A 1 -10.19 8.92 -23.18
CA MET A 1 -10.39 7.97 -22.04
C MET A 1 -11.64 8.39 -21.26
N LYS A 2 -12.49 7.42 -20.91
CA LYS A 2 -13.72 7.72 -20.13
C LYS A 2 -13.31 8.06 -18.70
N ARG A 3 -13.70 9.25 -18.24
CA ARG A 3 -13.51 9.71 -16.86
C ARG A 3 -14.64 9.18 -15.99
N ILE A 4 -14.35 8.78 -14.77
CA ILE A 4 -15.36 8.40 -13.78
C ILE A 4 -16.03 9.68 -13.26
N ASP A 5 -17.35 9.76 -13.36
CA ASP A 5 -18.12 10.88 -12.84
C ASP A 5 -18.48 10.63 -11.36
N PHE A 6 -17.69 11.21 -10.46
CA PHE A 6 -17.92 11.08 -9.01
C PHE A 6 -19.20 11.79 -8.55
N GLU A 7 -19.68 12.74 -9.34
CA GLU A 7 -20.79 13.61 -8.98
C GLU A 7 -22.15 13.00 -9.27
N ASN A 8 -22.37 12.51 -10.51
CA ASN A 8 -23.68 12.08 -10.99
C ASN A 8 -23.76 10.58 -11.30
N GLY A 9 -22.62 9.91 -11.53
CA GLY A 9 -22.56 8.50 -11.84
C GLY A 9 -23.09 7.60 -10.73
N THR A 10 -23.51 6.37 -11.08
CA THR A 10 -23.90 5.35 -10.12
C THR A 10 -22.73 4.97 -9.24
N VAL A 11 -22.89 5.02 -7.92
CA VAL A 11 -21.80 4.79 -6.94
C VAL A 11 -21.13 3.45 -7.17
N THR A 12 -21.89 2.37 -7.36
CA THR A 12 -21.34 1.02 -7.60
C THR A 12 -20.49 0.97 -8.87
N VAL A 13 -20.97 1.57 -9.97
CA VAL A 13 -20.24 1.62 -11.24
C VAL A 13 -18.96 2.45 -11.09
N ASN A 14 -18.99 3.54 -10.33
CA ASN A 14 -17.84 4.39 -10.07
C ASN A 14 -16.78 3.65 -9.25
N ILE A 15 -17.20 2.92 -8.20
CA ILE A 15 -16.27 2.12 -7.37
C ILE A 15 -15.64 1.01 -8.22
N LEU A 16 -16.44 0.24 -8.97
CA LEU A 16 -15.91 -0.80 -9.86
C LEU A 16 -14.99 -0.22 -10.94
N GLY A 17 -15.39 0.90 -11.54
CA GLY A 17 -14.58 1.60 -12.54
C GLY A 17 -13.23 2.11 -12.02
N ALA A 18 -13.10 2.35 -10.71
CA ALA A 18 -11.84 2.68 -10.05
C ALA A 18 -11.10 1.44 -9.55
N ALA A 19 -11.81 0.51 -8.90
CA ALA A 19 -11.22 -0.65 -8.24
C ALA A 19 -10.64 -1.67 -9.23
N VAL A 20 -11.32 -1.95 -10.35
CA VAL A 20 -10.85 -2.95 -11.32
C VAL A 20 -9.52 -2.55 -11.97
N PRO A 21 -9.32 -1.32 -12.49
CA PRO A 21 -8.01 -0.90 -12.97
C PRO A 21 -6.93 -0.93 -11.87
N MET A 22 -7.27 -0.53 -10.64
CA MET A 22 -6.32 -0.56 -9.52
C MET A 22 -5.93 -1.99 -9.16
N LEU A 23 -6.88 -2.93 -9.17
CA LEU A 23 -6.61 -4.36 -8.97
C LEU A 23 -5.65 -4.91 -10.03
N VAL A 24 -5.91 -4.62 -11.30
CA VAL A 24 -5.02 -5.03 -12.40
C VAL A 24 -3.62 -4.44 -12.22
N ALA A 25 -3.51 -3.17 -11.85
CA ALA A 25 -2.22 -2.53 -11.58
C ALA A 25 -1.46 -3.22 -10.43
N GLN A 26 -2.15 -3.56 -9.35
CA GLN A 26 -1.53 -4.24 -8.20
C GLN A 26 -1.11 -5.67 -8.53
N ILE A 27 -1.92 -6.41 -9.30
CA ILE A 27 -1.55 -7.75 -9.78
C ILE A 27 -0.31 -7.68 -10.69
N LEU A 28 -0.27 -6.75 -11.64
CA LEU A 28 0.90 -6.54 -12.50
C LEU A 28 2.14 -6.21 -11.69
N ASN A 29 2.00 -5.39 -10.65
CA ASN A 29 3.08 -5.03 -9.75
C ASN A 29 3.61 -6.25 -8.96
N LEU A 30 2.71 -7.12 -8.48
CA LEU A 30 3.10 -8.37 -7.83
C LEU A 30 3.81 -9.31 -8.79
N LEU A 31 3.27 -9.48 -10.00
CA LEU A 31 3.83 -10.37 -11.00
C LEU A 31 5.25 -9.94 -11.41
N TYR A 32 5.47 -8.66 -11.71
CA TYR A 32 6.80 -8.23 -12.09
C TYR A 32 7.82 -8.41 -10.95
N ASN A 33 7.44 -8.15 -9.68
CA ASN A 33 8.32 -8.38 -8.53
C ASN A 33 8.71 -9.87 -8.38
N VAL A 34 7.79 -10.78 -8.65
CA VAL A 34 8.04 -12.23 -8.60
C VAL A 34 8.95 -12.65 -9.76
N VAL A 35 8.67 -12.18 -10.96
CA VAL A 35 9.43 -12.53 -12.16
C VAL A 35 10.86 -11.97 -12.12
N ASP A 36 11.05 -10.74 -11.64
CA ASP A 36 12.38 -10.14 -11.42
C ASP A 36 13.24 -11.03 -10.49
N ARG A 37 12.67 -11.49 -9.37
CA ARG A 37 13.37 -12.43 -8.47
C ARG A 37 13.69 -13.77 -9.12
N ILE A 38 12.80 -14.30 -9.98
CA ILE A 38 13.05 -15.54 -10.71
C ILE A 38 14.22 -15.34 -11.68
N TYR A 39 14.30 -14.22 -12.38
CA TYR A 39 15.41 -13.93 -13.28
C TYR A 39 16.72 -13.79 -12.51
N ILE A 40 16.74 -13.07 -11.40
CA ILE A 40 17.93 -12.94 -10.55
C ILE A 40 18.37 -14.31 -10.02
N ALA A 41 17.45 -15.15 -9.56
CA ALA A 41 17.75 -16.49 -9.06
C ALA A 41 18.34 -17.42 -10.14
N ARG A 42 18.07 -17.16 -11.43
CA ARG A 42 18.55 -17.93 -12.58
C ARG A 42 19.87 -17.43 -13.17
N ILE A 43 20.54 -16.45 -12.56
CA ILE A 43 21.86 -16.01 -12.99
C ILE A 43 22.84 -17.19 -12.86
N PRO A 44 23.54 -17.61 -13.96
CA PRO A 44 24.40 -18.77 -13.91
C PRO A 44 25.55 -18.64 -12.90
N GLY A 45 25.67 -19.63 -12.00
CA GLY A 45 26.75 -19.69 -11.00
C GLY A 45 26.60 -18.76 -9.79
N GLU A 46 25.73 -17.75 -9.84
CA GLU A 46 25.62 -16.69 -8.82
C GLU A 46 24.21 -16.48 -8.28
N GLY A 47 23.17 -17.13 -8.84
CA GLY A 47 21.75 -16.81 -8.62
C GLY A 47 21.33 -16.78 -7.15
N THR A 48 21.70 -17.78 -6.35
CA THR A 48 21.33 -17.83 -4.93
C THR A 48 21.98 -16.69 -4.13
N ALA A 49 23.28 -16.42 -4.35
CA ALA A 49 23.99 -15.35 -3.68
C ALA A 49 23.50 -13.97 -4.12
N ALA A 50 23.18 -13.83 -5.41
CA ALA A 50 22.60 -12.65 -6.00
C ALA A 50 21.22 -12.32 -5.40
N LEU A 51 20.33 -13.32 -5.33
CA LEU A 51 18.98 -13.16 -4.75
C LEU A 51 19.07 -12.78 -3.27
N GLY A 52 19.95 -13.42 -2.50
CA GLY A 52 20.20 -13.06 -1.10
C GLY A 52 20.71 -11.63 -0.95
N GLY A 53 21.65 -11.20 -1.80
CA GLY A 53 22.19 -9.84 -1.82
C GLY A 53 21.11 -8.79 -2.12
N VAL A 54 20.29 -9.02 -3.14
CA VAL A 54 19.15 -8.13 -3.50
C VAL A 54 18.12 -8.08 -2.37
N GLY A 55 17.87 -9.21 -1.70
CA GLY A 55 16.97 -9.27 -0.54
C GLY A 55 17.36 -8.31 0.58
N LEU A 56 18.65 -8.07 0.81
CA LEU A 56 19.15 -7.13 1.82
C LEU A 56 18.87 -5.64 1.46
N CYS A 57 18.53 -5.34 0.21
CA CYS A 57 18.14 -3.99 -0.21
C CYS A 57 16.66 -3.69 0.11
N PHE A 58 15.82 -4.70 0.37
CA PHE A 58 14.38 -4.53 0.59
C PHE A 58 13.99 -3.53 1.68
N PRO A 59 14.63 -3.51 2.86
CA PRO A 59 14.25 -2.54 3.89
C PRO A 59 14.33 -1.10 3.40
N LEU A 60 15.35 -0.76 2.60
CA LEU A 60 15.48 0.58 2.04
C LEU A 60 14.42 0.86 0.95
N ILE A 61 14.10 -0.13 0.12
CA ILE A 61 13.02 -0.05 -0.88
C ILE A 61 11.66 0.20 -0.19
N VAL A 62 11.40 -0.49 0.92
CA VAL A 62 10.18 -0.29 1.73
C VAL A 62 10.13 1.15 2.29
N ILE A 63 11.24 1.70 2.77
CA ILE A 63 11.31 3.08 3.26
C ILE A 63 10.98 4.06 2.12
N ILE A 64 11.57 3.90 0.94
CA ILE A 64 11.29 4.74 -0.24
C ILE A 64 9.80 4.70 -0.60
N THR A 65 9.21 3.51 -0.62
CA THR A 65 7.78 3.33 -0.91
C THR A 65 6.90 3.94 0.19
N ALA A 66 7.30 3.83 1.46
CA ALA A 66 6.58 4.43 2.57
C ALA A 66 6.53 5.97 2.46
N PHE A 67 7.64 6.61 2.07
CA PHE A 67 7.66 8.06 1.79
C PHE A 67 6.83 8.43 0.56
N SER A 68 6.82 7.60 -0.49
CA SER A 68 5.95 7.81 -1.65
C SER A 68 4.47 7.84 -1.24
N ASN A 69 4.08 6.87 -0.41
CA ASN A 69 2.72 6.77 0.12
C ASN A 69 2.39 7.89 1.12
N LEU A 70 3.36 8.34 1.93
CA LEU A 70 3.18 9.46 2.85
C LEU A 70 2.64 10.69 2.15
N PHE A 71 3.23 11.05 1.01
CA PHE A 71 2.85 12.26 0.27
C PHE A 71 1.74 12.01 -0.75
N GLY A 72 1.71 10.84 -1.38
CA GLY A 72 0.68 10.46 -2.35
C GLY A 72 -0.67 10.19 -1.70
N SER A 73 -0.73 9.21 -0.82
CA SER A 73 -1.96 8.82 -0.11
C SER A 73 -2.41 9.86 0.92
N GLY A 74 -1.49 10.71 1.42
CA GLY A 74 -1.83 11.83 2.29
C GLY A 74 -2.42 13.01 1.52
N GLY A 75 -1.93 13.27 0.31
CA GLY A 75 -2.35 14.42 -0.49
C GLY A 75 -3.61 14.17 -1.33
N ALA A 76 -3.76 12.97 -1.91
CA ALA A 76 -4.86 12.68 -2.85
C ALA A 76 -6.27 12.81 -2.23
N PRO A 77 -6.56 12.37 -1.00
CA PRO A 77 -7.86 12.63 -0.38
C PRO A 77 -8.14 14.12 -0.16
N LEU A 78 -7.14 14.88 0.31
CA LEU A 78 -7.26 16.34 0.48
C LEU A 78 -7.54 17.05 -0.86
N PHE A 79 -6.82 16.65 -1.91
CA PHE A 79 -7.04 17.11 -3.27
C PHE A 79 -8.49 16.81 -3.74
N ALA A 80 -8.98 15.59 -3.52
CA ALA A 80 -10.32 15.20 -3.92
C ALA A 80 -11.42 15.96 -3.15
N ILE A 81 -11.21 16.22 -1.85
CA ILE A 81 -12.12 17.05 -1.02
C ILE A 81 -12.21 18.47 -1.58
N GLU A 82 -11.07 19.12 -1.88
CA GLU A 82 -11.10 20.50 -2.39
C GLU A 82 -11.69 20.57 -3.82
N ARG A 83 -11.50 19.51 -4.64
CA ARG A 83 -12.23 19.38 -5.91
C ARG A 83 -13.74 19.28 -5.69
N GLY A 84 -14.18 18.52 -4.72
CA GLY A 84 -15.59 18.44 -4.35
C GLY A 84 -16.18 19.79 -3.91
N LYS A 85 -15.38 20.62 -3.22
CA LYS A 85 -15.74 22.00 -2.86
C LYS A 85 -15.69 22.98 -4.04
N GLN A 86 -15.28 22.53 -5.23
CA GLN A 86 -15.06 23.36 -6.42
C GLN A 86 -13.88 24.36 -6.28
N ASP A 87 -13.02 24.20 -5.26
CA ASP A 87 -11.80 25.00 -5.12
C ASP A 87 -10.63 24.37 -5.90
N GLN A 88 -10.68 24.57 -7.22
CA GLN A 88 -9.69 24.01 -8.14
C GLN A 88 -8.26 24.54 -7.88
N LYS A 89 -8.16 25.81 -7.42
CA LYS A 89 -6.87 26.43 -7.12
C LYS A 89 -6.20 25.76 -5.92
N LYS A 90 -6.97 25.55 -4.85
CA LYS A 90 -6.45 24.88 -3.65
C LYS A 90 -6.13 23.41 -3.93
N ALA A 91 -6.98 22.70 -4.68
CA ALA A 91 -6.71 21.34 -5.12
C ALA A 91 -5.40 21.24 -5.90
N ALA A 92 -5.19 22.11 -6.93
CA ALA A 92 -3.96 22.13 -7.69
C ALA A 92 -2.72 22.43 -6.82
N ASN A 93 -2.84 23.31 -5.83
CA ASN A 93 -1.76 23.62 -4.90
C ASN A 93 -1.40 22.42 -4.00
N ILE A 94 -2.39 21.66 -3.51
CA ILE A 94 -2.15 20.44 -2.73
C ILE A 94 -1.38 19.41 -3.58
N MET A 95 -1.79 19.17 -4.82
CA MET A 95 -1.11 18.26 -5.73
C MET A 95 0.34 18.71 -5.99
N SER A 96 0.54 20.00 -6.26
CA SER A 96 1.87 20.57 -6.50
C SER A 96 2.76 20.54 -5.25
N THR A 97 2.18 20.73 -4.07
CA THR A 97 2.90 20.59 -2.78
C THR A 97 3.34 19.13 -2.57
N SER A 98 2.45 18.16 -2.79
CA SER A 98 2.81 16.73 -2.70
C SER A 98 3.94 16.38 -3.67
N PHE A 99 3.87 16.86 -4.92
CA PHE A 99 4.92 16.66 -5.91
C PHE A 99 6.27 17.24 -5.45
N THR A 100 6.27 18.47 -4.94
CA THR A 100 7.49 19.12 -4.43
C THR A 100 8.09 18.33 -3.25
N MET A 101 7.23 17.84 -2.34
CA MET A 101 7.67 17.01 -1.20
C MET A 101 8.23 15.66 -1.66
N LEU A 102 7.61 15.02 -2.66
CA LEU A 102 8.13 13.79 -3.27
C LEU A 102 9.51 14.02 -3.90
N CYS A 103 9.68 15.10 -4.66
CA CYS A 103 10.97 15.44 -5.27
C CYS A 103 12.05 15.73 -4.23
N PHE A 104 11.72 16.54 -3.22
CA PHE A 104 12.67 16.89 -2.17
C PHE A 104 13.08 15.65 -1.34
N SER A 105 12.11 14.88 -0.86
CA SER A 105 12.39 13.68 -0.06
C SER A 105 13.06 12.59 -0.89
N GLY A 106 12.72 12.46 -2.18
CA GLY A 106 13.37 11.53 -3.10
C GLY A 106 14.86 11.85 -3.30
N LEU A 107 15.20 13.13 -3.47
CA LEU A 107 16.60 13.58 -3.53
C LEU A 107 17.33 13.33 -2.20
N VAL A 108 16.71 13.65 -1.07
CA VAL A 108 17.29 13.40 0.26
C VAL A 108 17.54 11.91 0.48
N LEU A 109 16.56 11.05 0.19
CA LEU A 109 16.70 9.60 0.34
C LEU A 109 17.75 9.03 -0.62
N MET A 110 17.82 9.52 -1.84
CA MET A 110 18.86 9.14 -2.81
C MET A 110 20.25 9.49 -2.30
N LEU A 111 20.46 10.72 -1.81
CA LEU A 111 21.75 11.18 -1.30
C LEU A 111 22.15 10.47 -0.02
N LEU A 112 21.26 10.40 0.98
CA LEU A 112 21.52 9.72 2.24
C LEU A 112 21.68 8.20 2.03
N GLY A 113 20.82 7.59 1.22
CA GLY A 113 20.92 6.18 0.86
C GLY A 113 22.26 5.85 0.19
N GLY A 114 22.72 6.69 -0.74
CA GLY A 114 24.02 6.54 -1.41
C GLY A 114 25.19 6.72 -0.46
N LEU A 115 25.16 7.76 0.38
CA LEU A 115 26.21 8.05 1.37
C LEU A 115 26.35 6.94 2.42
N PHE A 116 25.23 6.40 2.89
CA PHE A 116 25.17 5.40 3.93
C PHE A 116 24.91 3.96 3.40
N ALA A 117 24.99 3.73 2.07
CA ALA A 117 24.68 2.43 1.47
C ALA A 117 25.43 1.25 2.13
N LYS A 118 26.77 1.35 2.29
CA LYS A 118 27.58 0.30 2.92
C LYS A 118 27.20 0.06 4.39
N PRO A 119 27.19 1.09 5.28
CA PRO A 119 26.76 0.92 6.67
C PRO A 119 25.36 0.32 6.80
N LEU A 120 24.40 0.77 5.99
CA LEU A 120 23.04 0.25 6.02
C LEU A 120 22.97 -1.23 5.64
N LEU A 121 23.68 -1.64 4.58
CA LEU A 121 23.73 -3.05 4.19
C LEU A 121 24.38 -3.92 5.26
N ILE A 122 25.43 -3.43 5.95
CA ILE A 122 26.04 -4.14 7.08
C ILE A 122 25.04 -4.31 8.23
N ILE A 123 24.31 -3.25 8.58
CA ILE A 123 23.27 -3.30 9.62
C ILE A 123 22.15 -4.29 9.24
N PHE A 124 21.83 -4.40 7.94
CA PHE A 124 20.85 -5.37 7.43
C PHE A 124 21.41 -6.80 7.32
N GLY A 125 22.66 -7.04 7.73
CA GLY A 125 23.26 -8.37 7.81
C GLY A 125 24.01 -8.80 6.55
N ALA A 126 24.49 -7.86 5.72
CA ALA A 126 25.28 -8.21 4.55
C ALA A 126 26.64 -8.80 4.90
N SER A 127 26.87 -10.07 4.54
CA SER A 127 28.19 -10.69 4.52
C SER A 127 29.06 -10.10 3.40
N GLN A 128 30.35 -10.34 3.42
CA GLN A 128 31.26 -9.90 2.34
C GLN A 128 30.82 -10.40 0.96
N ASN A 129 30.35 -11.65 0.88
CA ASN A 129 29.83 -12.22 -0.36
C ASN A 129 28.53 -11.54 -0.81
N ALA A 130 27.57 -11.35 0.10
CA ALA A 130 26.31 -10.67 -0.20
C ALA A 130 26.52 -9.21 -0.60
N MET A 131 27.50 -8.52 0.00
CA MET A 131 27.85 -7.12 -0.30
C MET A 131 28.27 -6.94 -1.77
N ARG A 132 28.90 -7.95 -2.38
CA ARG A 132 29.33 -7.94 -3.78
C ARG A 132 28.15 -7.75 -4.75
N TYR A 133 26.98 -8.25 -4.39
CA TYR A 133 25.74 -8.15 -5.18
C TYR A 133 24.84 -7.03 -4.68
N ALA A 134 24.65 -6.90 -3.38
CA ALA A 134 23.77 -5.93 -2.76
C ALA A 134 24.20 -4.48 -3.04
N TYR A 135 25.49 -4.15 -2.89
CA TYR A 135 25.96 -2.78 -3.02
C TYR A 135 25.81 -2.20 -4.45
N PRO A 136 26.27 -2.88 -5.52
CA PRO A 136 26.05 -2.38 -6.87
C PRO A 136 24.56 -2.27 -7.25
N TYR A 137 23.74 -3.26 -6.83
CA TYR A 137 22.29 -3.22 -7.03
C TYR A 137 21.69 -1.99 -6.39
N LEU A 138 21.98 -1.78 -5.09
CA LEU A 138 21.44 -0.67 -4.32
C LEU A 138 21.86 0.68 -4.90
N MET A 139 23.13 0.87 -5.28
CA MET A 139 23.63 2.11 -5.84
C MET A 139 22.93 2.49 -7.16
N ILE A 140 22.68 1.49 -8.02
CA ILE A 140 21.92 1.71 -9.27
C ILE A 140 20.45 1.99 -8.94
N TYR A 141 19.83 1.20 -8.06
CA TYR A 141 18.43 1.37 -7.65
C TYR A 141 18.16 2.76 -7.06
N LEU A 142 19.11 3.31 -6.27
CA LEU A 142 18.98 4.64 -5.67
C LEU A 142 18.88 5.76 -6.71
N ILE A 143 19.47 5.61 -7.90
CA ILE A 143 19.28 6.56 -9.01
C ILE A 143 17.79 6.60 -9.45
N GLY A 144 17.13 5.44 -9.37
CA GLY A 144 15.69 5.31 -9.65
C GLY A 144 14.77 5.80 -8.52
N THR A 145 15.28 6.20 -7.37
CA THR A 145 14.46 6.62 -6.22
C THR A 145 13.50 7.74 -6.58
N LEU A 146 13.98 8.78 -7.22
CA LEU A 146 13.15 9.93 -7.60
C LEU A 146 12.05 9.55 -8.61
N PRO A 147 12.34 8.89 -9.75
CA PRO A 147 11.31 8.38 -10.65
C PRO A 147 10.32 7.45 -9.97
N SER A 148 10.79 6.53 -9.16
CA SER A 148 9.93 5.60 -8.40
C SER A 148 8.95 6.33 -7.49
N MET A 149 9.45 7.29 -6.71
CA MET A 149 8.62 8.09 -5.81
C MET A 149 7.59 8.93 -6.56
N ILE A 150 7.94 9.47 -7.72
CA ILE A 150 7.00 10.21 -8.58
C ILE A 150 5.94 9.26 -9.15
N ALA A 151 6.34 8.10 -9.69
CA ALA A 151 5.41 7.14 -10.27
C ALA A 151 4.38 6.65 -9.25
N VAL A 152 4.84 6.26 -8.05
CA VAL A 152 3.96 5.74 -6.98
C VAL A 152 3.18 6.86 -6.29
N GLY A 153 3.85 7.96 -5.94
CA GLY A 153 3.24 9.03 -5.13
C GLY A 153 2.30 9.95 -5.91
N MET A 154 2.46 10.10 -7.23
CA MET A 154 1.56 10.94 -8.03
C MET A 154 0.41 10.15 -8.68
N ASN A 155 0.47 8.83 -8.74
CA ASN A 155 -0.60 7.99 -9.28
C ASN A 155 -1.96 8.18 -8.55
N PRO A 156 -2.03 8.29 -7.19
CA PRO A 156 -3.27 8.58 -6.49
C PRO A 156 -3.97 9.86 -6.95
N PHE A 157 -3.25 10.88 -7.42
CA PHE A 157 -3.84 12.12 -7.96
C PHE A 157 -4.49 11.91 -9.33
N ILE A 158 -3.99 10.97 -10.15
CA ILE A 158 -4.64 10.56 -11.40
C ILE A 158 -5.99 9.89 -11.07
N ASN A 159 -5.99 8.97 -10.12
CA ASN A 159 -7.19 8.27 -9.65
C ASN A 159 -8.19 9.24 -9.01
N ALA A 160 -7.71 10.22 -8.22
CA ALA A 160 -8.52 11.26 -7.61
C ALA A 160 -9.15 12.23 -8.63
N GLN A 161 -8.65 12.26 -9.86
CA GLN A 161 -9.28 12.97 -10.97
C GLN A 161 -10.30 12.13 -11.77
N GLY A 162 -10.44 10.83 -11.42
CA GLY A 162 -11.37 9.91 -12.07
C GLY A 162 -10.77 9.15 -13.26
N TYR A 163 -9.46 9.18 -13.44
CA TYR A 163 -8.76 8.51 -14.55
C TYR A 163 -8.06 7.21 -14.13
N ALA A 164 -8.74 6.34 -13.38
CA ALA A 164 -8.16 5.11 -12.85
C ALA A 164 -7.52 4.21 -13.91
N LEU A 165 -8.09 4.15 -15.13
CA LEU A 165 -7.50 3.43 -16.24
C LEU A 165 -6.12 3.97 -16.63
N MET A 166 -5.92 5.29 -16.54
CA MET A 166 -4.62 5.88 -16.81
C MET A 166 -3.61 5.59 -15.70
N GLY A 167 -4.09 5.60 -14.45
CA GLY A 167 -3.29 5.15 -13.30
C GLY A 167 -2.79 3.70 -13.49
N MET A 168 -3.67 2.80 -13.90
CA MET A 168 -3.32 1.41 -14.26
C MET A 168 -2.30 1.35 -15.41
N LEU A 169 -2.54 2.07 -16.50
CA LEU A 169 -1.66 2.03 -17.66
C LEU A 169 -0.24 2.52 -17.35
N SER A 170 -0.08 3.51 -16.47
CA SER A 170 1.25 3.97 -16.06
C SER A 170 2.03 2.89 -15.30
N VAL A 171 1.35 2.10 -14.46
CA VAL A 171 1.95 0.94 -13.77
C VAL A 171 2.24 -0.19 -14.77
N ALA A 172 1.30 -0.48 -15.66
CA ALA A 172 1.43 -1.55 -16.67
C ALA A 172 2.62 -1.29 -17.61
N ILE A 173 2.83 -0.05 -18.05
CA ILE A 173 3.98 0.32 -18.89
C ILE A 173 5.30 0.05 -18.16
N GLY A 174 5.40 0.42 -16.88
CA GLY A 174 6.58 0.11 -16.07
C GLY A 174 6.79 -1.39 -15.89
N ALA A 175 5.74 -2.13 -15.52
CA ALA A 175 5.82 -3.57 -15.29
C ALA A 175 6.20 -4.36 -16.55
N LEU A 176 5.59 -4.02 -17.70
CA LEU A 176 5.91 -4.65 -18.98
C LEU A 176 7.33 -4.30 -19.45
N ALA A 177 7.74 -3.04 -19.27
CA ALA A 177 9.11 -2.65 -19.59
C ALA A 177 10.14 -3.42 -18.76
N ASN A 178 9.91 -3.56 -17.44
CA ASN A 178 10.78 -4.35 -16.57
C ASN A 178 10.85 -5.82 -17.02
N LEU A 179 9.71 -6.45 -17.25
CA LEU A 179 9.62 -7.85 -17.71
C LEU A 179 10.41 -8.12 -19.00
N LEU A 180 10.45 -7.15 -19.92
CA LEU A 180 11.17 -7.27 -21.19
C LEU A 180 12.65 -6.90 -21.05
N LEU A 181 12.98 -5.92 -20.22
CA LEU A 181 14.35 -5.41 -20.05
C LEU A 181 15.18 -6.32 -19.14
N ASP A 182 14.59 -6.98 -18.14
CA ASP A 182 15.32 -7.88 -17.23
C ASP A 182 16.09 -8.97 -17.99
N PRO A 183 15.48 -9.83 -18.83
CA PRO A 183 16.23 -10.85 -19.55
C PRO A 183 17.28 -10.25 -20.50
N LEU A 184 17.00 -9.09 -21.09
CA LEU A 184 17.94 -8.39 -21.97
C LEU A 184 19.21 -7.95 -21.20
N PHE A 185 19.05 -7.26 -20.08
CA PHE A 185 20.18 -6.74 -19.32
C PHE A 185 20.87 -7.81 -18.47
N ILE A 186 20.10 -8.75 -17.91
CA ILE A 186 20.67 -9.79 -17.03
C ILE A 186 21.46 -10.81 -17.86
N PHE A 187 20.83 -11.37 -18.90
CA PHE A 187 21.38 -12.52 -19.65
C PHE A 187 22.04 -12.12 -20.96
N THR A 188 21.34 -11.38 -21.83
CA THR A 188 21.83 -11.08 -23.18
C THR A 188 23.05 -10.13 -23.12
N LEU A 189 22.99 -9.08 -22.30
CA LEU A 189 24.10 -8.15 -22.10
C LEU A 189 25.07 -8.58 -21.00
N GLY A 190 24.73 -9.63 -20.24
CA GLY A 190 25.60 -10.22 -19.22
C GLY A 190 25.87 -9.36 -18.00
N PHE A 191 25.02 -8.35 -17.71
CA PHE A 191 25.24 -7.45 -16.58
C PHE A 191 24.80 -8.07 -15.22
N GLY A 192 24.19 -9.27 -15.23
CA GLY A 192 23.79 -9.98 -14.03
C GLY A 192 22.88 -9.10 -13.13
N VAL A 193 23.18 -9.07 -11.83
CA VAL A 193 22.41 -8.30 -10.83
C VAL A 193 22.34 -6.80 -11.13
N ARG A 194 23.43 -6.23 -11.70
CA ARG A 194 23.40 -4.81 -12.13
C ARG A 194 22.40 -4.58 -13.25
N GLY A 195 22.24 -5.59 -14.13
CA GLY A 195 21.26 -5.57 -15.22
C GLY A 195 19.83 -5.47 -14.70
N ALA A 196 19.47 -6.27 -13.68
CA ALA A 196 18.17 -6.19 -13.01
C ALA A 196 17.91 -4.79 -12.44
N ALA A 197 18.88 -4.21 -11.73
CA ALA A 197 18.74 -2.86 -11.19
C ALA A 197 18.54 -1.80 -12.30
N ILE A 198 19.30 -1.88 -13.40
CA ILE A 198 19.18 -0.95 -14.55
C ILE A 198 17.79 -1.08 -15.18
N ALA A 199 17.32 -2.31 -15.44
CA ALA A 199 15.99 -2.55 -16.00
C ALA A 199 14.88 -1.97 -15.09
N THR A 200 14.99 -2.17 -13.79
CA THR A 200 14.07 -1.59 -12.80
C THR A 200 14.06 -0.06 -12.85
N VAL A 201 15.22 0.59 -12.87
CA VAL A 201 15.33 2.04 -12.94
C VAL A 201 14.73 2.60 -14.23
N ILE A 202 15.01 1.99 -15.38
CA ILE A 202 14.43 2.40 -16.67
C ILE A 202 12.91 2.27 -16.63
N SER A 203 12.40 1.18 -16.10
CA SER A 203 10.97 0.91 -15.98
C SER A 203 10.26 1.92 -15.05
N GLN A 204 10.90 2.28 -13.94
CA GLN A 204 10.43 3.34 -13.05
C GLN A 204 10.43 4.71 -13.73
N CYS A 205 11.44 5.02 -14.52
CA CYS A 205 11.50 6.25 -15.32
C CYS A 205 10.37 6.31 -16.35
N LEU A 206 10.09 5.22 -17.06
CA LEU A 206 8.99 5.15 -18.03
C LEU A 206 7.64 5.38 -17.36
N SER A 207 7.41 4.71 -16.22
CA SER A 207 6.19 4.92 -15.42
C SER A 207 6.05 6.36 -14.93
N ALA A 208 7.14 6.96 -14.41
CA ALA A 208 7.15 8.34 -13.95
C ALA A 208 6.88 9.34 -15.09
N VAL A 209 7.50 9.13 -16.25
CA VAL A 209 7.27 9.97 -17.46
C VAL A 209 5.80 9.87 -17.88
N CYS A 210 5.20 8.67 -17.86
CA CYS A 210 3.81 8.46 -18.20
C CYS A 210 2.88 9.23 -17.24
N VAL A 211 3.12 9.13 -15.93
CA VAL A 211 2.38 9.84 -14.88
C VAL A 211 2.51 11.36 -15.04
N LEU A 212 3.73 11.86 -15.20
CA LEU A 212 3.99 13.30 -15.36
C LEU A 212 3.42 13.84 -16.66
N TYR A 213 3.60 13.15 -17.78
CA TYR A 213 2.99 13.54 -19.05
C TYR A 213 1.49 13.70 -18.93
N PHE A 214 0.82 12.73 -18.30
CA PHE A 214 -0.62 12.81 -18.09
C PHE A 214 -0.99 14.00 -17.21
N LEU A 215 -0.37 14.15 -16.03
CA LEU A 215 -0.69 15.21 -15.07
C LEU A 215 -0.39 16.63 -15.60
N ILE A 216 0.62 16.79 -16.44
CA ILE A 216 1.00 18.09 -17.00
C ILE A 216 0.17 18.44 -18.24
N ARG A 217 -0.14 17.44 -19.10
CA ARG A 217 -0.73 17.71 -20.44
C ARG A 217 -2.20 17.34 -20.57
N ARG A 218 -2.65 16.23 -19.94
CA ARG A 218 -3.96 15.60 -20.21
C ARG A 218 -4.94 15.69 -19.05
N ALA A 219 -4.46 15.82 -17.82
CA ALA A 219 -5.29 15.92 -16.64
C ALA A 219 -6.18 17.19 -16.65
N GLU A 220 -7.33 17.11 -16.02
CA GLU A 220 -8.25 18.25 -15.85
C GLU A 220 -7.59 19.36 -15.01
N LEU A 221 -7.10 18.99 -13.83
CA LEU A 221 -6.23 19.84 -13.02
C LEU A 221 -4.79 19.47 -13.30
N LYS A 222 -4.10 20.41 -13.97
CA LYS A 222 -2.72 20.19 -14.39
C LYS A 222 -1.75 20.40 -13.22
N LEU A 223 -0.74 19.53 -13.15
CA LEU A 223 0.38 19.71 -12.27
C LEU A 223 1.17 20.95 -12.69
N ARG A 224 1.50 21.82 -11.76
CA ARG A 224 2.27 23.03 -11.98
C ARG A 224 3.32 23.20 -10.88
N ILE A 225 4.39 23.91 -11.19
CA ILE A 225 5.39 24.28 -10.20
C ILE A 225 4.81 25.40 -9.31
N LEU A 226 5.01 25.30 -8.00
CA LEU A 226 4.59 26.32 -7.05
C LEU A 226 5.33 27.64 -7.28
N ARG A 227 4.58 28.74 -7.33
CA ARG A 227 5.16 30.09 -7.39
C ARG A 227 5.68 30.51 -6.00
N LYS A 228 6.67 31.39 -5.95
CA LYS A 228 7.25 31.89 -4.68
C LYS A 228 6.20 32.39 -3.69
N GLU A 229 5.17 33.06 -4.16
CA GLU A 229 4.06 33.58 -3.35
C GLU A 229 3.18 32.47 -2.72
N GLU A 230 3.18 31.30 -3.33
CA GLU A 230 2.38 30.14 -2.87
C GLU A 230 3.13 29.31 -1.82
N TRP A 231 4.43 29.50 -1.64
CA TRP A 231 5.26 28.71 -0.71
C TRP A 231 4.80 28.80 0.76
N LYS A 232 4.42 29.99 1.23
CA LYS A 232 3.88 30.12 2.61
C LYS A 232 2.61 29.31 2.83
N LYS A 233 1.72 29.27 1.82
CA LYS A 233 0.49 28.46 1.87
C LYS A 233 0.80 26.98 1.68
N SER A 234 1.80 26.63 0.89
CA SER A 234 2.21 25.23 0.69
C SER A 234 2.74 24.58 1.96
N MET A 235 3.35 25.33 2.88
CA MET A 235 3.76 24.79 4.18
C MET A 235 2.57 24.30 5.02
N VAL A 236 1.44 25.00 4.97
CA VAL A 236 0.20 24.57 5.64
C VAL A 236 -0.31 23.29 5.00
N TYR A 237 -0.34 23.24 3.66
CA TYR A 237 -0.76 22.01 2.95
C TYR A 237 0.20 20.85 3.18
N ALA A 238 1.51 21.11 3.24
CA ALA A 238 2.51 20.11 3.57
C ALA A 238 2.26 19.46 4.93
N ARG A 239 1.97 20.28 5.96
CA ARG A 239 1.60 19.77 7.29
C ARG A 239 0.35 18.88 7.23
N ASP A 240 -0.66 19.28 6.48
CA ASP A 240 -1.90 18.51 6.34
C ASP A 240 -1.68 17.19 5.60
N ILE A 241 -0.89 17.23 4.52
CA ILE A 241 -0.51 16.05 3.72
C ILE A 241 0.25 15.05 4.59
N VAL A 242 1.31 15.51 5.28
CA VAL A 242 2.11 14.65 6.18
C VAL A 242 1.23 14.07 7.28
N SER A 243 0.42 14.91 7.95
CA SER A 243 -0.42 14.45 9.05
C SER A 243 -1.41 13.37 8.63
N LEU A 244 -2.02 13.48 7.44
CA LEU A 244 -2.94 12.45 6.93
C LEU A 244 -2.18 11.22 6.42
N GLY A 245 -1.06 11.42 5.72
CA GLY A 245 -0.24 10.34 5.16
C GLY A 245 0.51 9.53 6.23
N THR A 246 0.77 10.12 7.40
CA THR A 246 1.42 9.44 8.53
C THR A 246 0.69 8.16 8.95
N ALA A 247 -0.64 8.11 8.84
CA ALA A 247 -1.39 6.90 9.14
C ALA A 247 -1.00 5.71 8.24
N GLY A 248 -0.85 5.94 6.94
CA GLY A 248 -0.41 4.91 5.98
C GLY A 248 1.08 4.57 6.13
N PHE A 249 1.91 5.58 6.38
CA PHE A 249 3.33 5.42 6.64
C PHE A 249 3.59 4.54 7.86
N ILE A 250 2.94 4.83 8.98
CA ILE A 250 3.01 4.04 10.21
C ILE A 250 2.53 2.60 9.95
N MET A 251 1.41 2.44 9.25
CA MET A 251 0.86 1.11 8.95
C MET A 251 1.86 0.25 8.16
N GLN A 252 2.59 0.82 7.22
CA GLN A 252 3.60 0.11 6.44
C GLN A 252 4.82 -0.28 7.29
N LEU A 253 5.33 0.64 8.11
CA LEU A 253 6.46 0.35 9.01
C LEU A 253 6.09 -0.68 10.09
N THR A 254 4.89 -0.57 10.65
CA THR A 254 4.44 -1.50 11.69
C THR A 254 4.16 -2.91 11.17
N ASN A 255 3.79 -3.08 9.89
CA ASN A 255 3.71 -4.40 9.28
C ASN A 255 5.08 -5.09 9.27
N SER A 256 6.15 -4.37 8.91
CA SER A 256 7.52 -4.91 8.97
C SER A 256 7.93 -5.26 10.40
N LEU A 257 7.60 -4.40 11.38
CA LEU A 257 7.86 -4.67 12.80
C LEU A 257 7.16 -5.95 13.27
N VAL A 258 5.88 -6.13 12.95
CA VAL A 258 5.12 -7.34 13.31
C VAL A 258 5.77 -8.59 12.70
N THR A 259 6.18 -8.54 11.43
CA THR A 259 6.86 -9.66 10.77
C THR A 259 8.14 -10.04 11.50
N ILE A 260 8.96 -9.05 11.90
CA ILE A 260 10.19 -9.29 12.67
C ILE A 260 9.86 -9.94 14.03
N CYS A 261 8.88 -9.42 14.75
CA CYS A 261 8.45 -9.97 16.04
C CYS A 261 7.94 -11.41 15.91
N CYS A 262 7.09 -11.68 14.92
CA CYS A 262 6.59 -13.03 14.65
C CYS A 262 7.74 -14.01 14.34
N ASN A 263 8.65 -13.63 13.44
CA ASN A 263 9.77 -14.49 13.08
C ASN A 263 10.69 -14.76 14.27
N ASN A 264 10.98 -13.76 15.11
CA ASN A 264 11.79 -13.93 16.30
C ASN A 264 11.18 -14.89 17.31
N VAL A 265 9.86 -14.82 17.52
CA VAL A 265 9.18 -15.72 18.45
C VAL A 265 9.09 -17.13 17.85
N LEU A 266 8.72 -17.26 16.57
CA LEU A 266 8.62 -18.54 15.89
C LEU A 266 9.96 -19.28 15.80
N SER A 267 11.09 -18.57 15.60
CA SER A 267 12.42 -19.19 15.60
C SER A 267 12.76 -19.88 16.91
N VAL A 268 12.27 -19.35 18.03
CA VAL A 268 12.51 -19.90 19.38
C VAL A 268 11.51 -20.99 19.74
N THR A 269 10.23 -20.82 19.36
CA THR A 269 9.13 -21.70 19.79
C THR A 269 8.89 -22.88 18.85
N GLY A 270 9.19 -22.75 17.54
CA GLY A 270 8.87 -23.75 16.54
C GLY A 270 9.99 -24.04 15.53
N GLY A 271 11.09 -23.26 15.58
CA GLY A 271 12.21 -23.42 14.64
C GLY A 271 11.92 -22.93 13.22
N ASP A 272 12.81 -23.30 12.29
CA ASP A 272 12.81 -22.79 10.91
C ASP A 272 11.58 -23.21 10.10
N ILE A 273 10.98 -24.37 10.43
CA ILE A 273 9.76 -24.84 9.74
C ILE A 273 8.61 -23.87 9.94
N TYR A 274 8.41 -23.34 11.16
CA TYR A 274 7.33 -22.40 11.45
C TYR A 274 7.59 -20.98 10.90
N ILE A 275 8.84 -20.59 10.68
CA ILE A 275 9.17 -19.38 9.90
C ILE A 275 8.75 -19.56 8.44
N SER A 276 8.96 -20.75 7.88
CA SER A 276 8.52 -21.10 6.52
C SER A 276 7.00 -21.14 6.41
N VAL A 277 6.30 -21.71 7.42
CA VAL A 277 4.85 -21.66 7.54
C VAL A 277 4.34 -20.23 7.54
N MET A 278 4.93 -19.33 8.35
CA MET A 278 4.54 -17.91 8.41
C MET A 278 4.78 -17.19 7.08
N THR A 279 5.81 -17.56 6.35
CA THR A 279 6.10 -17.01 5.01
C THR A 279 5.01 -17.38 4.01
N ILE A 280 4.55 -18.64 4.01
CA ILE A 280 3.44 -19.10 3.18
C ILE A 280 2.15 -18.36 3.57
N ILE A 281 1.82 -18.29 4.87
CA ILE A 281 0.63 -17.58 5.38
C ILE A 281 0.66 -16.11 4.94
N SER A 282 1.81 -15.44 5.05
CA SER A 282 1.98 -14.05 4.63
C SER A 282 1.78 -13.87 3.13
N SER A 283 2.21 -14.84 2.31
CA SER A 283 2.02 -14.83 0.86
C SER A 283 0.53 -15.01 0.48
N VAL A 284 -0.16 -15.95 1.11
CA VAL A 284 -1.61 -16.14 0.96
C VAL A 284 -2.34 -14.86 1.36
N ARG A 285 -1.98 -14.28 2.50
CA ARG A 285 -2.54 -13.03 3.00
C ARG A 285 -2.39 -11.91 1.99
N GLN A 286 -1.21 -11.69 1.43
CA GLN A 286 -0.95 -10.65 0.44
C GLN A 286 -1.84 -10.80 -0.79
N LEU A 287 -2.03 -12.03 -1.29
CA LEU A 287 -2.91 -12.31 -2.41
C LEU A 287 -4.37 -11.97 -2.11
N VAL A 288 -4.84 -12.35 -0.91
CA VAL A 288 -6.23 -12.11 -0.49
C VAL A 288 -6.49 -10.63 -0.17
N GLU A 289 -5.53 -9.92 0.42
CA GLU A 289 -5.66 -8.49 0.73
C GLU A 289 -5.62 -7.58 -0.51
N THR A 290 -4.98 -8.00 -1.60
CA THR A 290 -4.81 -7.18 -2.80
C THR A 290 -6.13 -6.66 -3.39
N PRO A 291 -7.20 -7.46 -3.58
CA PRO A 291 -8.49 -6.95 -4.05
C PRO A 291 -9.20 -6.07 -3.01
N ILE A 292 -9.03 -6.33 -1.71
CA ILE A 292 -9.57 -5.50 -0.63
C ILE A 292 -8.98 -4.10 -0.71
N HIS A 293 -7.66 -3.99 -0.87
CA HIS A 293 -6.97 -2.72 -1.08
C HIS A 293 -7.44 -2.01 -2.36
N ALA A 294 -7.63 -2.73 -3.46
CA ALA A 294 -8.10 -2.15 -4.70
C ALA A 294 -9.51 -1.56 -4.57
N ILE A 295 -10.42 -2.24 -3.87
CA ILE A 295 -11.79 -1.75 -3.62
C ILE A 295 -11.77 -0.52 -2.69
N THR A 296 -11.03 -0.59 -1.59
CA THR A 296 -10.99 0.49 -0.60
C THR A 296 -10.29 1.73 -1.14
N GLU A 297 -9.14 1.59 -1.78
CA GLU A 297 -8.43 2.70 -2.41
C GLU A 297 -9.18 3.28 -3.61
N GLY A 298 -9.85 2.44 -4.41
CA GLY A 298 -10.73 2.87 -5.49
C GLY A 298 -11.95 3.65 -5.01
N SER A 299 -12.44 3.35 -3.81
CA SER A 299 -13.56 4.06 -3.17
C SER A 299 -13.14 5.40 -2.56
N SER A 300 -11.89 5.55 -2.14
CA SER A 300 -11.39 6.72 -1.42
C SER A 300 -11.60 8.05 -2.17
N PRO A 301 -11.28 8.19 -3.47
CA PRO A 301 -11.55 9.43 -4.21
C PRO A 301 -13.04 9.79 -4.28
N ILE A 302 -13.92 8.78 -4.36
CA ILE A 302 -15.37 8.97 -4.45
C ILE A 302 -15.90 9.48 -3.11
N LEU A 303 -15.45 8.88 -2.00
CA LEU A 303 -15.77 9.32 -0.65
C LEU A 303 -15.31 10.77 -0.41
N SER A 304 -14.04 11.05 -0.70
CA SER A 304 -13.42 12.36 -0.49
C SER A 304 -14.09 13.47 -1.31
N TYR A 305 -14.34 13.22 -2.60
CA TYR A 305 -14.99 14.18 -3.48
C TYR A 305 -16.41 14.52 -3.00
N ASN A 306 -17.23 13.48 -2.72
CA ASN A 306 -18.63 13.70 -2.29
C ASN A 306 -18.72 14.33 -0.90
N TYR A 307 -17.75 14.05 -0.01
CA TYR A 307 -17.64 14.74 1.27
C TYR A 307 -17.34 16.23 1.08
N GLY A 308 -16.38 16.57 0.22
CA GLY A 308 -16.06 17.94 -0.15
C GLY A 308 -17.26 18.66 -0.79
N ALA A 309 -18.01 17.98 -1.68
CA ALA A 309 -19.21 18.48 -2.32
C ALA A 309 -20.44 18.59 -1.40
N ARG A 310 -20.28 18.28 -0.09
CA ARG A 310 -21.37 18.27 0.91
C ARG A 310 -22.56 17.39 0.51
N ARG A 311 -22.29 16.21 -0.07
CA ARG A 311 -23.31 15.22 -0.48
C ARG A 311 -23.35 14.02 0.47
N PRO A 312 -23.87 14.15 1.71
CA PRO A 312 -23.76 13.13 2.75
C PRO A 312 -24.46 11.81 2.36
N GLY A 313 -25.54 11.84 1.60
CA GLY A 313 -26.21 10.65 1.09
C GLY A 313 -25.33 9.81 0.17
N ARG A 314 -24.52 10.46 -0.70
CA ARG A 314 -23.59 9.75 -1.57
C ARG A 314 -22.39 9.21 -0.80
N VAL A 315 -21.89 9.94 0.20
CA VAL A 315 -20.82 9.45 1.09
C VAL A 315 -21.27 8.18 1.81
N LYS A 316 -22.47 8.18 2.43
CA LYS A 316 -23.04 6.99 3.09
C LYS A 316 -23.18 5.82 2.11
N LYS A 317 -23.78 6.07 0.94
CA LYS A 317 -23.95 5.04 -0.10
C LYS A 317 -22.61 4.48 -0.57
N SER A 318 -21.59 5.32 -0.74
CA SER A 318 -20.24 4.87 -1.13
C SER A 318 -19.58 3.99 -0.05
N GLY A 319 -19.73 4.37 1.23
CA GLY A 319 -19.23 3.54 2.34
C GLY A 319 -19.94 2.19 2.43
N VAL A 320 -21.27 2.16 2.26
CA VAL A 320 -22.05 0.91 2.28
C VAL A 320 -21.68 0.02 1.09
N VAL A 321 -21.63 0.56 -0.13
CA VAL A 321 -21.28 -0.22 -1.33
C VAL A 321 -19.86 -0.76 -1.23
N MET A 322 -18.89 0.05 -0.81
CA MET A 322 -17.52 -0.39 -0.53
C MET A 322 -17.52 -1.55 0.48
N GLY A 323 -18.24 -1.39 1.59
CA GLY A 323 -18.31 -2.42 2.63
C GLY A 323 -18.93 -3.73 2.16
N VAL A 324 -20.03 -3.67 1.43
CA VAL A 324 -20.68 -4.87 0.87
C VAL A 324 -19.75 -5.58 -0.11
N MET A 325 -19.04 -4.84 -0.98
CA MET A 325 -18.11 -5.43 -1.95
C MET A 325 -16.93 -6.12 -1.26
N VAL A 326 -16.32 -5.46 -0.26
CA VAL A 326 -15.19 -6.01 0.50
C VAL A 326 -15.64 -7.24 1.28
N LEU A 327 -16.73 -7.16 2.05
CA LEU A 327 -17.23 -8.28 2.86
C LEU A 327 -17.67 -9.47 1.99
N ALA A 328 -18.34 -9.23 0.85
CA ALA A 328 -18.73 -10.31 -0.06
C ALA A 328 -17.51 -11.04 -0.64
N TYR A 329 -16.49 -10.29 -1.08
CA TYR A 329 -15.25 -10.87 -1.56
C TYR A 329 -14.55 -11.67 -0.46
N THR A 330 -14.38 -11.08 0.72
CA THR A 330 -13.68 -11.73 1.83
C THR A 330 -14.42 -12.95 2.34
N ALA A 331 -15.76 -12.96 2.37
CA ALA A 331 -16.54 -14.14 2.76
C ALA A 331 -16.28 -15.32 1.81
N VAL A 332 -16.18 -15.05 0.49
CA VAL A 332 -15.84 -16.08 -0.49
C VAL A 332 -14.42 -16.59 -0.26
N MET A 333 -13.43 -15.69 -0.17
CA MET A 333 -12.03 -16.07 0.03
C MET A 333 -11.80 -16.78 1.37
N TRP A 334 -12.41 -16.28 2.44
CA TRP A 334 -12.37 -16.93 3.75
C TRP A 334 -12.94 -18.36 3.71
N SER A 335 -14.07 -18.55 3.03
CA SER A 335 -14.67 -19.88 2.85
C SER A 335 -13.73 -20.83 2.08
N LEU A 336 -13.04 -20.34 1.07
CA LEU A 336 -12.05 -21.12 0.30
C LEU A 336 -10.84 -21.48 1.19
N ILE A 337 -10.31 -20.54 1.94
CA ILE A 337 -9.16 -20.76 2.84
C ILE A 337 -9.47 -21.81 3.88
N ILE A 338 -10.65 -21.74 4.52
CA ILE A 338 -11.03 -22.68 5.60
C ILE A 338 -11.35 -24.08 5.05
N ARG A 339 -11.99 -24.16 3.85
CA ARG A 339 -12.41 -25.45 3.26
C ARG A 339 -11.29 -26.16 2.50
N MET A 340 -10.39 -25.42 1.88
CA MET A 340 -9.35 -25.95 0.99
C MET A 340 -7.94 -25.42 1.33
N PRO A 341 -7.51 -25.46 2.62
CA PRO A 341 -6.23 -24.89 3.03
C PRO A 341 -5.04 -25.60 2.35
N GLY A 342 -5.09 -26.94 2.24
CA GLY A 342 -4.04 -27.72 1.62
C GLY A 342 -3.80 -27.36 0.16
N ALA A 343 -4.87 -27.12 -0.62
CA ALA A 343 -4.74 -26.72 -2.02
C ALA A 343 -4.09 -25.32 -2.17
N LEU A 344 -4.33 -24.42 -1.24
CA LEU A 344 -3.68 -23.09 -1.25
C LEU A 344 -2.20 -23.18 -0.86
N ILE A 345 -1.88 -24.00 0.13
CA ILE A 345 -0.51 -24.17 0.61
C ILE A 345 0.35 -24.90 -0.44
N SER A 346 -0.22 -25.91 -1.12
CA SER A 346 0.47 -26.69 -2.16
C SER A 346 0.90 -25.86 -3.38
N VAL A 347 0.35 -24.67 -3.55
CA VAL A 347 0.83 -23.70 -4.58
C VAL A 347 2.24 -23.18 -4.23
N PHE A 348 2.57 -23.14 -2.93
CA PHE A 348 3.83 -22.56 -2.43
C PHE A 348 4.88 -23.58 -2.03
N SER A 349 4.46 -24.81 -1.67
CA SER A 349 5.36 -25.89 -1.26
C SER A 349 4.83 -27.25 -1.66
N THR A 350 5.75 -28.17 -1.98
CA THR A 350 5.47 -29.59 -2.22
C THR A 350 5.93 -30.48 -1.06
N ASP A 351 6.48 -29.89 -0.01
CA ASP A 351 6.92 -30.59 1.20
C ASP A 351 5.72 -30.95 2.06
N GLU A 352 5.49 -32.25 2.23
CA GLU A 352 4.32 -32.78 2.96
C GLU A 352 4.33 -32.40 4.45
N GLU A 353 5.49 -32.40 5.09
CA GLU A 353 5.63 -32.02 6.51
C GLU A 353 5.26 -30.54 6.70
N LEU A 354 5.80 -29.67 5.87
CA LEU A 354 5.48 -28.24 5.88
C LEU A 354 4.01 -27.98 5.60
N ILE A 355 3.39 -28.74 4.67
CA ILE A 355 1.95 -28.60 4.36
C ILE A 355 1.09 -29.02 5.56
N GLN A 356 1.44 -30.11 6.24
CA GLN A 356 0.69 -30.57 7.41
C GLN A 356 0.72 -29.55 8.57
N ASP A 357 1.87 -28.97 8.86
CA ASP A 357 2.01 -27.93 9.88
C ASP A 357 1.37 -26.60 9.49
N ALA A 358 1.39 -26.25 8.20
CA ALA A 358 0.81 -25.02 7.71
C ALA A 358 -0.73 -25.02 7.69
N ILE A 359 -1.39 -26.16 7.55
CA ILE A 359 -2.87 -26.25 7.50
C ILE A 359 -3.53 -25.71 8.79
N PRO A 360 -3.19 -26.18 10.00
CA PRO A 360 -3.78 -25.65 11.22
C PRO A 360 -3.42 -24.19 11.44
N ALA A 361 -2.16 -23.81 11.22
CA ALA A 361 -1.68 -22.44 11.37
C ALA A 361 -2.41 -21.47 10.44
N LEU A 362 -2.64 -21.84 9.17
CA LEU A 362 -3.41 -21.05 8.22
C LEU A 362 -4.86 -20.84 8.69
N LYS A 363 -5.53 -21.92 9.15
CA LYS A 363 -6.90 -21.81 9.66
C LYS A 363 -7.00 -20.94 10.90
N GLN A 364 -6.05 -21.05 11.82
CA GLN A 364 -5.96 -20.20 13.01
C GLN A 364 -5.77 -18.73 12.60
N TYR A 365 -4.79 -18.43 11.75
CA TYR A 365 -4.46 -17.08 11.33
C TYR A 365 -5.61 -16.38 10.60
N PHE A 366 -6.39 -17.12 9.80
CA PHE A 366 -7.53 -16.57 9.07
C PHE A 366 -8.87 -16.71 9.79
N SER A 367 -8.92 -17.22 11.03
CA SER A 367 -10.17 -17.47 11.77
C SER A 367 -11.05 -16.23 11.91
N ALA A 368 -10.49 -15.07 12.17
CA ALA A 368 -11.18 -13.78 12.29
C ALA A 368 -10.87 -12.81 11.14
N PHE A 369 -10.53 -13.32 9.95
CA PHE A 369 -10.10 -12.49 8.82
C PHE A 369 -11.15 -11.48 8.36
N ILE A 370 -12.45 -11.85 8.43
CA ILE A 370 -13.57 -10.95 8.09
C ILE A 370 -13.55 -9.66 8.92
N PHE A 371 -13.10 -9.70 10.17
CA PHE A 371 -13.02 -8.52 11.03
C PHE A 371 -11.89 -7.56 10.60
N MET A 372 -10.92 -8.02 9.83
CA MET A 372 -9.91 -7.17 9.25
C MET A 372 -10.49 -6.19 8.23
N ASP A 373 -11.54 -6.60 7.50
CA ASP A 373 -12.25 -5.73 6.57
C ASP A 373 -12.83 -4.51 7.26
N LEU A 374 -13.35 -4.69 8.48
CA LEU A 374 -13.87 -3.59 9.29
C LEU A 374 -12.79 -2.54 9.57
N GLN A 375 -11.55 -2.98 9.79
CA GLN A 375 -10.40 -2.08 9.91
C GLN A 375 -10.14 -1.33 8.61
N TYR A 376 -10.09 -2.02 7.46
CA TYR A 376 -9.82 -1.38 6.17
C TYR A 376 -10.92 -0.39 5.78
N MET A 377 -12.19 -0.74 6.03
CA MET A 377 -13.33 0.15 5.82
C MET A 377 -13.21 1.42 6.68
N GLY A 378 -13.02 1.26 7.99
CA GLY A 378 -12.87 2.37 8.94
C GLY A 378 -11.69 3.28 8.59
N GLN A 379 -10.53 2.70 8.34
CA GLN A 379 -9.32 3.42 7.95
C GLN A 379 -9.49 4.20 6.63
N THR A 380 -10.11 3.58 5.62
CA THR A 380 -10.35 4.24 4.34
C THR A 380 -11.29 5.41 4.50
N VAL A 381 -12.39 5.26 5.27
CA VAL A 381 -13.31 6.36 5.55
C VAL A 381 -12.62 7.48 6.34
N PHE A 382 -11.86 7.17 7.40
CA PHE A 382 -11.14 8.18 8.16
C PHE A 382 -10.15 8.97 7.30
N LYS A 383 -9.34 8.30 6.47
CA LYS A 383 -8.43 8.97 5.54
C LYS A 383 -9.16 9.80 4.51
N SER A 384 -10.22 9.25 3.90
CA SER A 384 -10.99 9.92 2.84
C SER A 384 -11.73 11.16 3.32
N LEU A 385 -12.14 11.20 4.59
CA LEU A 385 -12.84 12.32 5.20
C LEU A 385 -11.92 13.23 6.04
N ASN A 386 -10.59 13.07 5.91
CA ASN A 386 -9.57 13.86 6.60
C ASN A 386 -9.63 13.77 8.14
N LYS A 387 -9.98 12.59 8.67
CA LYS A 387 -9.97 12.30 10.11
C LYS A 387 -8.59 11.79 10.53
N LYS A 388 -7.64 12.71 10.62
CA LYS A 388 -6.21 12.41 10.81
C LYS A 388 -5.91 11.68 12.12
N LYS A 389 -6.52 12.13 13.23
CA LYS A 389 -6.29 11.60 14.58
C LYS A 389 -6.75 10.13 14.66
N GLU A 390 -7.95 9.87 14.19
CA GLU A 390 -8.55 8.54 14.19
C GLU A 390 -7.77 7.60 13.26
N ALA A 391 -7.38 8.08 12.08
CA ALA A 391 -6.60 7.28 11.14
C ALA A 391 -5.24 6.87 11.72
N ILE A 392 -4.50 7.77 12.37
CA ILE A 392 -3.21 7.48 13.01
C ILE A 392 -3.41 6.56 14.21
N PHE A 393 -4.39 6.87 15.08
CA PHE A 393 -4.66 6.09 16.28
C PHE A 393 -4.93 4.62 15.95
N PHE A 394 -5.83 4.34 15.00
CA PHE A 394 -6.16 2.96 14.63
C PHE A 394 -5.06 2.25 13.84
N SER A 395 -4.18 2.99 13.14
CA SER A 395 -2.99 2.39 12.52
C SER A 395 -2.01 1.86 13.57
N LEU A 396 -1.84 2.57 14.68
CA LEU A 396 -0.97 2.16 15.79
C LEU A 396 -1.63 1.11 16.68
N LEU A 397 -2.92 1.33 17.05
CA LEU A 397 -3.63 0.50 18.01
C LEU A 397 -3.56 -0.97 17.65
N ARG A 398 -3.93 -1.33 16.42
CA ARG A 398 -4.01 -2.73 16.01
C ARG A 398 -2.65 -3.40 15.97
N LYS A 399 -1.67 -2.79 15.32
CA LYS A 399 -0.37 -3.44 15.07
C LYS A 399 0.58 -3.32 16.26
N VAL A 400 0.76 -2.13 16.81
CA VAL A 400 1.75 -1.88 17.86
C VAL A 400 1.20 -2.24 19.24
N PHE A 401 -0.03 -1.84 19.54
CA PHE A 401 -0.57 -2.01 20.89
C PHE A 401 -1.31 -3.33 21.11
N ILE A 402 -1.74 -4.02 20.04
CA ILE A 402 -2.43 -5.31 20.16
C ILE A 402 -1.56 -6.44 19.61
N VAL A 403 -1.19 -6.45 18.30
CA VAL A 403 -0.49 -7.59 17.69
C VAL A 403 0.88 -7.81 18.33
N VAL A 404 1.73 -6.80 18.42
CA VAL A 404 3.09 -6.98 18.94
C VAL A 404 3.08 -7.52 20.38
N PRO A 405 2.34 -6.94 21.36
CA PRO A 405 2.27 -7.54 22.70
C PRO A 405 1.70 -8.94 22.69
N LEU A 406 0.62 -9.23 21.94
CA LEU A 406 0.04 -10.57 21.90
C LEU A 406 1.00 -11.60 21.28
N THR A 407 1.82 -11.21 20.30
CA THR A 407 2.84 -12.10 19.70
C THR A 407 3.84 -12.60 20.73
N TYR A 408 4.08 -11.87 21.82
CA TYR A 408 4.93 -12.31 22.93
C TYR A 408 4.13 -12.91 24.09
N LEU A 409 2.99 -12.30 24.48
CA LEU A 409 2.21 -12.75 25.64
C LEU A 409 1.57 -14.11 25.40
N MET A 410 0.98 -14.36 24.23
CA MET A 410 0.27 -15.63 23.97
C MET A 410 1.23 -16.83 23.97
N PRO A 411 2.40 -16.81 23.30
CA PRO A 411 3.34 -17.93 23.37
C PRO A 411 3.95 -18.15 24.75
N TYR A 412 4.38 -17.08 25.43
CA TYR A 412 5.16 -17.22 26.66
C TYR A 412 4.36 -17.17 27.93
N ALA A 413 3.42 -16.21 28.07
CA ALA A 413 2.63 -16.06 29.29
C ALA A 413 1.42 -17.02 29.35
N PHE A 414 0.77 -17.27 28.21
CA PHE A 414 -0.34 -18.21 28.11
C PHE A 414 0.09 -19.63 27.68
N HIS A 415 1.38 -19.86 27.51
CA HIS A 415 1.97 -21.16 27.13
C HIS A 415 1.41 -21.79 25.85
N MET A 416 1.01 -20.95 24.89
CA MET A 416 0.40 -21.40 23.63
C MET A 416 1.44 -21.76 22.55
N GLY A 417 2.74 -21.50 22.80
CA GLY A 417 3.80 -21.80 21.84
C GLY A 417 3.58 -21.11 20.48
N THR A 418 3.78 -21.86 19.39
CA THR A 418 3.62 -21.37 18.02
C THR A 418 2.19 -20.93 17.71
N ASP A 419 1.17 -21.62 18.24
CA ASP A 419 -0.24 -21.29 18.05
C ASP A 419 -0.57 -19.88 18.53
N GLY A 420 0.07 -19.46 19.63
CA GLY A 420 -0.08 -18.11 20.16
C GLY A 420 0.34 -17.01 19.16
N VAL A 421 1.39 -17.24 18.37
CA VAL A 421 1.82 -16.30 17.34
C VAL A 421 0.78 -16.18 16.22
N PHE A 422 0.23 -17.32 15.77
CA PHE A 422 -0.78 -17.33 14.70
C PHE A 422 -2.13 -16.78 15.15
N LEU A 423 -2.47 -16.89 16.43
CA LEU A 423 -3.72 -16.34 17.01
C LEU A 423 -3.62 -14.84 17.34
N ALA A 424 -2.44 -14.25 17.45
CA ALA A 424 -2.27 -12.82 17.75
C ALA A 424 -2.96 -11.93 16.71
N GLU A 425 -2.86 -12.27 15.42
CA GLU A 425 -3.49 -11.49 14.33
C GLU A 425 -5.03 -11.60 14.34
N PRO A 426 -5.66 -12.78 14.42
CA PRO A 426 -7.12 -12.91 14.56
C PRO A 426 -7.70 -12.15 15.75
N VAL A 427 -7.08 -12.24 16.92
CA VAL A 427 -7.53 -11.49 18.11
C VAL A 427 -7.46 -9.99 17.87
N SER A 428 -6.38 -9.53 17.25
CA SER A 428 -6.21 -8.13 16.88
C SER A 428 -7.24 -7.67 15.84
N ASN A 429 -7.56 -8.52 14.86
CA ASN A 429 -8.59 -8.22 13.86
C ASN A 429 -9.96 -8.07 14.52
N LEU A 430 -10.32 -8.98 15.41
CA LEU A 430 -11.58 -8.94 16.14
C LEU A 430 -11.68 -7.66 16.99
N LEU A 431 -10.68 -7.38 17.83
CA LEU A 431 -10.70 -6.24 18.74
C LEU A 431 -10.48 -4.91 18.00
N GLY A 432 -9.36 -4.80 17.30
CA GLY A 432 -8.96 -3.56 16.64
C GLY A 432 -9.83 -3.22 15.44
N GLY A 433 -10.20 -4.21 14.62
CA GLY A 433 -11.08 -4.05 13.47
C GLY A 433 -12.48 -3.60 13.89
N SER A 434 -13.09 -4.30 14.84
CA SER A 434 -14.43 -3.94 15.36
C SER A 434 -14.42 -2.56 16.00
N LEU A 435 -13.42 -2.24 16.82
CA LEU A 435 -13.32 -0.93 17.47
C LEU A 435 -13.14 0.20 16.45
N CYS A 436 -12.33 0.00 15.42
CA CYS A 436 -12.14 0.96 14.34
C CYS A 436 -13.45 1.23 13.61
N PHE A 437 -14.19 0.19 13.26
CA PHE A 437 -15.46 0.30 12.55
C PHE A 437 -16.55 0.97 13.40
N ILE A 438 -16.71 0.56 14.66
CA ILE A 438 -17.67 1.16 15.59
C ILE A 438 -17.36 2.65 15.77
N THR A 439 -16.09 3.00 16.01
CA THR A 439 -15.68 4.40 16.13
C THR A 439 -15.97 5.18 14.85
N MET A 440 -15.72 4.58 13.69
CA MET A 440 -16.05 5.19 12.39
C MET A 440 -17.55 5.50 12.31
N LEU A 441 -18.42 4.56 12.68
CA LEU A 441 -19.86 4.80 12.69
C LEU A 441 -20.24 5.89 13.68
N CYS A 442 -19.73 5.89 14.91
CA CYS A 442 -20.02 6.86 15.95
C CYS A 442 -19.55 8.28 15.62
N VAL A 443 -18.45 8.43 14.88
CA VAL A 443 -17.91 9.74 14.51
C VAL A 443 -18.51 10.26 13.20
N ILE A 444 -18.59 9.41 12.18
CA ILE A 444 -18.92 9.86 10.83
C ILE A 444 -20.43 9.96 10.59
N LEU A 445 -21.25 9.02 11.10
CA LEU A 445 -22.69 9.07 10.86
C LEU A 445 -23.36 10.34 11.45
N PRO A 446 -23.06 10.76 12.70
CA PRO A 446 -23.62 12.00 13.25
C PRO A 446 -23.20 13.23 12.44
N GLU A 447 -21.91 13.27 12.00
CA GLU A 447 -21.40 14.36 11.18
C GLU A 447 -22.12 14.45 9.82
N LEU A 448 -22.31 13.32 9.14
CA LEU A 448 -23.03 13.27 7.87
C LEU A 448 -24.51 13.60 8.05
N ASN A 449 -25.13 13.22 9.17
CA ASN A 449 -26.50 13.58 9.50
C ASN A 449 -26.64 15.09 9.73
N ARG A 450 -25.71 15.71 10.46
CA ARG A 450 -25.65 17.15 10.66
C ARG A 450 -25.50 17.89 9.34
N MET A 451 -24.57 17.43 8.48
CA MET A 451 -24.38 17.99 7.14
C MET A 451 -25.65 17.91 6.28
N ALA A 452 -26.41 16.80 6.38
CA ALA A 452 -27.67 16.65 5.68
C ALA A 452 -28.72 17.66 6.16
N LYS A 453 -28.84 17.87 7.49
CA LYS A 453 -29.76 18.84 8.08
C LYS A 453 -29.43 20.28 7.67
N GLU A 454 -28.15 20.67 7.76
CA GLU A 454 -27.66 21.97 7.31
C GLU A 454 -27.97 22.23 5.81
N ASN A 455 -27.87 21.20 4.96
CA ASN A 455 -28.21 21.32 3.55
C ASN A 455 -29.69 21.53 3.31
N LEU A 456 -30.59 20.90 4.10
CA LEU A 456 -32.04 21.11 4.04
C LEU A 456 -32.40 22.52 4.49
N GLU A 457 -31.85 23.01 5.59
CA GLU A 457 -32.07 24.37 6.08
C GLU A 457 -31.65 25.42 5.05
N ARG A 458 -30.50 25.27 4.42
CA ARG A 458 -30.02 26.15 3.33
C ARG A 458 -30.91 26.11 2.09
N ARG A 459 -31.58 24.98 1.82
CA ARG A 459 -32.51 24.86 0.68
C ARG A 459 -33.83 25.52 0.98
N ASN A 460 -34.30 25.47 2.21
CA ASN A 460 -35.54 26.08 2.64
C ASN A 460 -35.43 27.61 2.84
N SER A 461 -34.20 28.13 3.01
CA SER A 461 -33.94 29.58 3.13
C SER A 461 -33.68 30.30 1.80
N ARG A 462 -33.67 29.56 0.68
CA ARG A 462 -33.62 30.10 -0.70
C ARG A 462 -34.95 29.99 -1.39
#